data_f662f9d4ca5d4e8b810e91d87fc5dd33
#
_entry.id   f662f9d4ca5d4e8b810e91d87fc5dd33
#
_cell.length_a   1.000
_cell.length_b   1.000
_cell.length_c   1.000
_cell.angle_alpha   90.00
_cell.angle_beta   90.00
_cell.angle_gamma   90.00
#
_symmetry.space_group_name_H-M   'P 1'
#
loop_
_entity.id
_entity.type
_entity.pdbx_description
1 polymer ?
#
loop_
_entity_poly.entity_id
_entity_poly.type
_entity_poly.pdbx_seq_one_letter_code
_entity_poly.pdbx_strand_id
1 'polypeptide(L)'
;YRTMFEALEDVLRAKGNRLAELRDTLLGTMKAGFRELYPVRFPWLNSTQETAVNKVLCARDVAIVHGPPGTGKTTTLVEAIYETLHREPQVLVCAQSNMAVDWISEKLVDRGVNVLRIGNPTRVNDKMLSFTYERRFENHPLYPELWSIRKELRQLGGRARRGSYDEREGIRSRMSRLRDRATALEVQINTELFDNAHVIASTLVSSNHRLLNGRRFGTLFIDEAAQALEAACWIAIRKADRVVLAGDHCQLPPTIKCYEAARGGLERTLMEKVAANKPSAVSLLKVQYRMHEDIMRFSSNWFYDGELEAAPEIRHRGILDWDTPVTWIDTSDMDFKEEFVGETFGRINKEEAHLLLKELEAYILRIGGSRILEERIDFGLISPYKAQVQYLRGKIKGSATLRPYRSLITVNTVDGFQGQERDVIFISLVRANEEGQIGFLNDLRRMNVAITRARMKLVILGEAATLGHHAFYKQLLEYVKKVNGRQ
;
A
#
# COMPACT_ATOMS: atom_id res chain seq x y z
N TYR A 1 -5.03 -6.71 -18.71
CA TYR A 1 -6.26 -5.96 -19.05
C TYR A 1 -7.45 -6.89 -19.33
N ARG A 2 -7.26 -7.98 -20.11
CA ARG A 2 -8.35 -8.90 -20.47
C ARG A 2 -9.18 -9.35 -19.27
N THR A 3 -8.52 -9.82 -18.21
CA THR A 3 -9.19 -10.27 -16.96
C THR A 3 -10.02 -9.17 -16.29
N MET A 4 -9.56 -7.91 -16.38
CA MET A 4 -10.31 -6.76 -15.85
C MET A 4 -11.57 -6.49 -16.68
N PHE A 5 -11.49 -6.57 -18.02
CA PHE A 5 -12.66 -6.41 -18.89
C PHE A 5 -13.68 -7.52 -18.65
N GLU A 6 -13.23 -8.77 -18.58
CA GLU A 6 -14.10 -9.93 -18.28
C GLU A 6 -14.82 -9.73 -16.93
N ALA A 7 -14.09 -9.23 -15.92
CA ALA A 7 -14.70 -8.94 -14.61
C ALA A 7 -15.77 -7.85 -14.68
N LEU A 8 -15.50 -6.76 -15.40
CA LEU A 8 -16.47 -5.68 -15.59
C LEU A 8 -17.71 -6.15 -16.38
N GLU A 9 -17.53 -6.98 -17.39
CA GLU A 9 -18.65 -7.57 -18.13
C GLU A 9 -19.52 -8.46 -17.24
N ASP A 10 -18.91 -9.30 -16.41
CA ASP A 10 -19.64 -10.13 -15.44
C ASP A 10 -20.46 -9.28 -14.47
N VAL A 11 -19.87 -8.21 -13.94
CA VAL A 11 -20.54 -7.27 -13.03
C VAL A 11 -21.71 -6.58 -13.71
N LEU A 12 -21.53 -6.10 -14.93
CA LEU A 12 -22.60 -5.42 -15.70
C LEU A 12 -23.76 -6.34 -16.06
N ARG A 13 -23.46 -7.61 -16.37
CA ARG A 13 -24.44 -8.62 -16.74
C ARG A 13 -25.11 -9.31 -15.55
N ALA A 14 -24.55 -9.18 -14.34
CA ALA A 14 -25.07 -9.85 -13.14
C ALA A 14 -26.51 -9.44 -12.84
N LYS A 15 -27.38 -10.43 -12.65
CA LYS A 15 -28.78 -10.24 -12.28
C LYS A 15 -29.22 -11.33 -11.31
N GLY A 16 -29.92 -10.93 -10.25
CA GLY A 16 -30.52 -11.86 -9.30
C GLY A 16 -29.55 -12.73 -8.52
N ASN A 17 -28.29 -12.34 -8.41
CA ASN A 17 -27.25 -13.05 -7.67
C ASN A 17 -26.51 -12.09 -6.71
N ARG A 18 -25.61 -12.64 -5.89
CA ARG A 18 -24.88 -11.86 -4.90
C ARG A 18 -23.98 -10.78 -5.55
N LEU A 19 -23.40 -11.06 -6.69
CA LEU A 19 -22.60 -10.08 -7.41
C LEU A 19 -23.43 -8.85 -7.83
N ALA A 20 -24.65 -9.06 -8.31
CA ALA A 20 -25.59 -7.97 -8.63
C ALA A 20 -25.95 -7.16 -7.38
N GLU A 21 -26.22 -7.81 -6.25
CA GLU A 21 -26.50 -7.14 -4.98
C GLU A 21 -25.31 -6.30 -4.51
N LEU A 22 -24.08 -6.83 -4.57
CA LEU A 22 -22.86 -6.10 -4.23
C LEU A 22 -22.64 -4.89 -5.14
N ARG A 23 -22.82 -5.05 -6.45
CA ARG A 23 -22.76 -3.93 -7.40
C ARG A 23 -23.75 -2.83 -7.03
N ASP A 24 -25.00 -3.19 -6.80
CA ASP A 24 -26.09 -2.25 -6.53
C ASP A 24 -25.94 -1.58 -5.15
N THR A 25 -25.28 -2.25 -4.20
CA THR A 25 -24.91 -1.68 -2.90
C THR A 25 -23.71 -0.75 -3.02
N LEU A 26 -22.62 -1.20 -3.64
CA LEU A 26 -21.35 -0.45 -3.71
C LEU A 26 -21.47 0.78 -4.60
N LEU A 27 -22.10 0.66 -5.76
CA LEU A 27 -22.16 1.72 -6.78
C LEU A 27 -23.55 2.33 -6.94
N GLY A 28 -24.60 1.67 -6.44
CA GLY A 28 -25.98 2.07 -6.61
C GLY A 28 -26.63 2.61 -5.34
N THR A 29 -27.96 2.54 -5.34
CA THR A 29 -28.81 3.11 -4.27
C THR A 29 -29.16 2.11 -3.18
N MET A 30 -28.82 0.84 -3.34
CA MET A 30 -29.11 -0.21 -2.37
C MET A 30 -28.34 0.06 -1.07
N LYS A 31 -29.02 0.01 0.05
CA LYS A 31 -28.42 0.31 1.36
C LYS A 31 -27.45 -0.80 1.78
N ALA A 32 -26.31 -0.41 2.36
CA ALA A 32 -25.40 -1.33 3.02
C ALA A 32 -26.04 -1.87 4.31
N GLY A 33 -26.02 -3.20 4.48
CA GLY A 33 -26.56 -3.87 5.65
C GLY A 33 -25.52 -4.10 6.76
N PHE A 34 -26.00 -4.09 8.00
CA PHE A 34 -25.19 -4.40 9.19
C PHE A 34 -25.95 -5.36 10.10
N ARG A 35 -25.22 -6.26 10.75
CA ARG A 35 -25.72 -7.16 11.77
C ARG A 35 -25.66 -6.49 13.13
N GLU A 36 -26.59 -6.78 14.00
CA GLU A 36 -26.48 -6.45 15.41
C GLU A 36 -25.62 -7.51 16.10
N LEU A 37 -24.42 -7.14 16.51
CA LEU A 37 -23.49 -7.99 17.26
C LEU A 37 -23.06 -7.27 18.53
N TYR A 38 -22.82 -8.04 19.58
CA TYR A 38 -22.18 -7.50 20.77
C TYR A 38 -20.74 -7.05 20.43
N PRO A 39 -20.34 -5.82 20.77
CA PRO A 39 -19.00 -5.34 20.48
C PRO A 39 -17.93 -6.19 21.15
N VAL A 40 -16.92 -6.56 20.37
CA VAL A 40 -15.71 -7.21 20.89
C VAL A 40 -14.75 -6.15 21.41
N ARG A 41 -14.14 -6.40 22.56
CA ARG A 41 -13.17 -5.51 23.18
C ARG A 41 -11.75 -5.97 22.91
N PHE A 42 -10.89 -4.99 22.59
CA PHE A 42 -9.48 -5.21 22.29
C PHE A 42 -8.64 -4.24 23.14
N PRO A 43 -8.09 -4.69 24.29
CA PRO A 43 -7.32 -3.81 25.18
C PRO A 43 -6.09 -3.15 24.52
N TRP A 44 -5.54 -3.79 23.47
CA TRP A 44 -4.38 -3.30 22.72
C TRP A 44 -4.70 -2.36 21.57
N LEU A 45 -5.99 -2.15 21.27
CA LEU A 45 -6.44 -1.19 20.25
C LEU A 45 -6.96 0.09 20.91
N ASN A 46 -6.79 1.21 20.22
CA ASN A 46 -7.50 2.42 20.64
C ASN A 46 -8.98 2.36 20.25
N SER A 47 -9.78 3.32 20.73
CA SER A 47 -11.24 3.30 20.54
C SER A 47 -11.67 3.31 19.08
N THR A 48 -10.98 4.08 18.20
CA THR A 48 -11.35 4.14 16.77
C THR A 48 -10.92 2.89 16.02
N GLN A 49 -9.81 2.28 16.36
CA GLN A 49 -9.39 0.99 15.83
C GLN A 49 -10.37 -0.11 16.25
N GLU A 50 -10.75 -0.18 17.53
CA GLU A 50 -11.74 -1.12 18.03
C GLU A 50 -13.10 -0.95 17.33
N THR A 51 -13.55 0.28 17.16
CA THR A 51 -14.78 0.59 16.42
C THR A 51 -14.71 0.11 14.98
N ALA A 52 -13.58 0.31 14.30
CA ALA A 52 -13.39 -0.14 12.93
C ALA A 52 -13.44 -1.67 12.81
N VAL A 53 -12.79 -2.41 13.70
CA VAL A 53 -12.85 -3.88 13.75
C VAL A 53 -14.30 -4.35 13.95
N ASN A 54 -15.01 -3.79 14.90
CA ASN A 54 -16.41 -4.15 15.16
C ASN A 54 -17.32 -3.85 13.95
N LYS A 55 -17.08 -2.73 13.24
CA LYS A 55 -17.80 -2.40 12.02
C LYS A 55 -17.58 -3.44 10.92
N VAL A 56 -16.35 -3.91 10.75
CA VAL A 56 -16.02 -5.01 9.84
C VAL A 56 -16.79 -6.29 10.20
N LEU A 57 -16.83 -6.65 11.47
CA LEU A 57 -17.55 -7.84 11.93
C LEU A 57 -19.07 -7.74 11.69
N CYS A 58 -19.64 -6.55 11.85
CA CYS A 58 -21.07 -6.30 11.66
C CYS A 58 -21.49 -6.18 10.20
N ALA A 59 -20.59 -5.82 9.29
CA ALA A 59 -20.93 -5.56 7.89
C ALA A 59 -21.46 -6.81 7.20
N ARG A 60 -22.59 -6.67 6.50
CA ARG A 60 -23.14 -7.72 5.63
C ARG A 60 -22.61 -7.63 4.21
N ASP A 61 -22.36 -6.42 3.73
CA ASP A 61 -22.02 -6.14 2.33
C ASP A 61 -20.62 -5.54 2.20
N VAL A 62 -20.38 -4.43 2.90
CA VAL A 62 -19.14 -3.66 2.80
C VAL A 62 -18.82 -2.95 4.10
N ALA A 63 -17.53 -2.90 4.41
CA ALA A 63 -16.95 -2.00 5.40
C ALA A 63 -15.68 -1.36 4.84
N ILE A 64 -15.43 -0.12 5.21
CA ILE A 64 -14.24 0.63 4.83
C ILE A 64 -13.48 1.03 6.09
N VAL A 65 -12.23 0.59 6.18
CA VAL A 65 -11.27 1.05 7.19
C VAL A 65 -10.44 2.17 6.55
N HIS A 66 -10.82 3.41 6.84
CA HIS A 66 -10.07 4.58 6.38
C HIS A 66 -8.95 4.88 7.39
N GLY A 67 -7.73 4.60 6.98
CA GLY A 67 -6.52 4.73 7.81
C GLY A 67 -5.59 5.84 7.33
N PRO A 68 -5.75 7.08 7.84
CA PRO A 68 -4.77 8.15 7.63
C PRO A 68 -3.35 7.76 8.06
N PRO A 69 -2.33 8.54 7.68
CA PRO A 69 -0.93 8.20 8.01
C PRO A 69 -0.70 8.01 9.51
N GLY A 70 -0.04 6.92 9.86
CA GLY A 70 0.37 6.64 11.23
C GLY A 70 -0.74 6.20 12.19
N THR A 71 -1.93 5.87 11.69
CA THR A 71 -3.09 5.51 12.54
C THR A 71 -3.21 4.02 12.86
N GLY A 72 -2.27 3.20 12.42
CA GLY A 72 -2.28 1.75 12.66
C GLY A 72 -3.29 0.99 11.82
N LYS A 73 -3.47 1.38 10.56
CA LYS A 73 -4.35 0.70 9.60
C LYS A 73 -4.03 -0.79 9.47
N THR A 74 -2.76 -1.15 9.33
CA THR A 74 -2.34 -2.55 9.19
C THR A 74 -2.66 -3.35 10.45
N THR A 75 -2.35 -2.84 11.63
CA THR A 75 -2.69 -3.49 12.90
C THR A 75 -4.19 -3.72 13.03
N THR A 76 -4.99 -2.72 12.71
CA THR A 76 -6.46 -2.80 12.74
C THR A 76 -7.00 -3.83 11.76
N LEU A 77 -6.47 -3.85 10.53
CA LEU A 77 -6.90 -4.79 9.49
C LEU A 77 -6.52 -6.22 9.85
N VAL A 78 -5.33 -6.45 10.38
CA VAL A 78 -4.89 -7.77 10.86
C VAL A 78 -5.82 -8.30 11.95
N GLU A 79 -6.20 -7.47 12.92
CA GLU A 79 -7.15 -7.87 13.97
C GLU A 79 -8.55 -8.14 13.39
N ALA A 80 -9.00 -7.35 12.43
CA ALA A 80 -10.28 -7.59 11.75
C ALA A 80 -10.28 -8.93 11.01
N ILE A 81 -9.19 -9.28 10.33
CA ILE A 81 -9.02 -10.58 9.66
C ILE A 81 -9.00 -11.71 10.68
N TYR A 82 -8.20 -11.57 11.73
CA TYR A 82 -8.07 -12.56 12.80
C TYR A 82 -9.43 -12.87 13.45
N GLU A 83 -10.19 -11.84 13.81
CA GLU A 83 -11.53 -12.00 14.39
C GLU A 83 -12.55 -12.58 13.40
N THR A 84 -12.45 -12.22 12.12
CA THR A 84 -13.30 -12.80 11.08
C THR A 84 -13.05 -14.32 10.96
N LEU A 85 -11.81 -14.76 11.11
CA LEU A 85 -11.44 -16.19 11.08
C LEU A 85 -11.99 -17.01 12.26
N HIS A 86 -12.44 -16.38 13.35
CA HIS A 86 -13.21 -17.07 14.40
C HIS A 86 -14.66 -17.37 13.97
N ARG A 87 -15.13 -16.76 12.89
CA ARG A 87 -16.51 -16.89 12.38
C ARG A 87 -16.57 -17.56 11.01
N GLU A 88 -15.50 -17.49 10.27
CA GLU A 88 -15.35 -18.05 8.92
C GLU A 88 -14.07 -18.89 8.85
N PRO A 89 -14.10 -20.06 8.18
CA PRO A 89 -12.91 -20.93 8.14
C PRO A 89 -11.77 -20.36 7.30
N GLN A 90 -12.08 -19.53 6.31
CA GLN A 90 -11.13 -19.02 5.35
C GLN A 90 -11.58 -17.69 4.77
N VAL A 91 -10.66 -16.78 4.55
CA VAL A 91 -10.88 -15.48 3.89
C VAL A 91 -9.90 -15.27 2.74
N LEU A 92 -10.28 -14.42 1.79
CA LEU A 92 -9.42 -13.95 0.71
C LEU A 92 -8.86 -12.57 1.07
N VAL A 93 -7.54 -12.39 0.97
CA VAL A 93 -6.86 -11.11 1.21
C VAL A 93 -6.10 -10.71 -0.05
N CYS A 94 -6.41 -9.55 -0.58
CA CYS A 94 -5.83 -9.04 -1.81
C CYS A 94 -5.29 -7.61 -1.66
N ALA A 95 -4.37 -7.27 -2.54
CA ALA A 95 -3.94 -5.89 -2.78
C ALA A 95 -3.53 -5.74 -4.26
N GLN A 96 -3.36 -4.50 -4.71
CA GLN A 96 -2.94 -4.22 -6.09
C GLN A 96 -1.50 -4.70 -6.37
N SER A 97 -0.57 -4.46 -5.44
CA SER A 97 0.84 -4.79 -5.60
C SER A 97 1.27 -6.04 -4.80
N ASN A 98 2.28 -6.74 -5.30
CA ASN A 98 2.90 -7.85 -4.57
C ASN A 98 3.49 -7.40 -3.23
N MET A 99 4.09 -6.21 -3.18
CA MET A 99 4.67 -5.67 -1.96
C MET A 99 3.61 -5.49 -0.85
N ALA A 100 2.44 -4.94 -1.20
CA ALA A 100 1.35 -4.78 -0.24
C ALA A 100 0.79 -6.13 0.24
N VAL A 101 0.63 -7.10 -0.67
CA VAL A 101 0.20 -8.47 -0.31
C VAL A 101 1.19 -9.12 0.65
N ASP A 102 2.48 -9.03 0.35
CA ASP A 102 3.52 -9.63 1.20
C ASP A 102 3.57 -8.96 2.57
N TRP A 103 3.43 -7.65 2.63
CA TRP A 103 3.43 -6.89 3.89
C TRP A 103 2.29 -7.32 4.83
N ILE A 104 1.06 -7.35 4.33
CA ILE A 104 -0.08 -7.80 5.16
C ILE A 104 0.02 -9.28 5.52
N SER A 105 0.52 -10.11 4.60
CA SER A 105 0.70 -11.54 4.82
C SER A 105 1.73 -11.82 5.91
N GLU A 106 2.85 -11.09 5.95
CA GLU A 106 3.85 -11.19 7.02
C GLU A 106 3.24 -10.90 8.39
N LYS A 107 2.42 -9.84 8.49
CA LYS A 107 1.76 -9.48 9.73
C LYS A 107 0.74 -10.52 10.18
N LEU A 108 0.05 -11.15 9.24
CA LEU A 108 -0.87 -12.25 9.54
C LEU A 108 -0.11 -13.50 10.02
N VAL A 109 1.00 -13.84 9.39
CA VAL A 109 1.87 -14.95 9.83
C VAL A 109 2.40 -14.70 11.24
N ASP A 110 2.87 -13.48 11.53
CA ASP A 110 3.33 -13.10 12.87
C ASP A 110 2.23 -13.23 13.92
N ARG A 111 0.97 -13.07 13.52
CA ARG A 111 -0.22 -13.28 14.38
C ARG A 111 -0.63 -14.74 14.53
N GLY A 112 0.09 -15.67 13.89
CA GLY A 112 -0.19 -17.10 13.94
C GLY A 112 -1.23 -17.59 12.92
N VAL A 113 -1.54 -16.80 11.92
CA VAL A 113 -2.48 -17.17 10.84
C VAL A 113 -1.77 -17.99 9.77
N ASN A 114 -2.38 -19.10 9.35
CA ASN A 114 -1.86 -19.90 8.24
C ASN A 114 -2.23 -19.26 6.90
N VAL A 115 -1.24 -18.65 6.25
CA VAL A 115 -1.39 -17.94 4.97
C VAL A 115 -0.89 -18.82 3.83
N LEU A 116 -1.70 -18.96 2.78
CA LEU A 116 -1.30 -19.52 1.49
C LEU A 116 -1.18 -18.40 0.46
N ARG A 117 0.04 -18.12 0.02
CA ARG A 117 0.36 -17.04 -0.93
C ARG A 117 0.25 -17.56 -2.36
N ILE A 118 -0.68 -17.01 -3.13
CA ILE A 118 -0.89 -17.33 -4.55
C ILE A 118 -0.25 -16.24 -5.41
N GLY A 119 0.55 -16.63 -6.38
CA GLY A 119 1.19 -15.72 -7.33
C GLY A 119 2.52 -16.27 -7.83
N ASN A 120 3.21 -15.50 -8.66
CA ASN A 120 4.52 -15.90 -9.17
C ASN A 120 5.58 -15.80 -8.07
N PRO A 121 6.24 -16.91 -7.67
CA PRO A 121 7.24 -16.91 -6.60
C PRO A 121 8.40 -15.92 -6.81
N THR A 122 8.74 -15.61 -8.05
CA THR A 122 9.81 -14.64 -8.36
C THR A 122 9.47 -13.20 -7.98
N ARG A 123 8.20 -12.92 -7.70
CA ARG A 123 7.70 -11.60 -7.30
C ARG A 123 7.33 -11.52 -5.82
N VAL A 124 7.54 -12.59 -5.09
CA VAL A 124 7.26 -12.67 -3.65
C VAL A 124 8.56 -12.39 -2.89
N ASN A 125 8.47 -11.66 -1.78
CA ASN A 125 9.64 -11.37 -0.96
C ASN A 125 10.18 -12.63 -0.25
N ASP A 126 11.41 -12.58 0.23
CA ASP A 126 12.10 -13.74 0.81
C ASP A 126 11.38 -14.31 2.04
N LYS A 127 10.79 -13.45 2.89
CA LYS A 127 10.06 -13.89 4.08
C LYS A 127 8.80 -14.69 3.74
N MET A 128 8.10 -14.31 2.68
CA MET A 128 6.85 -14.96 2.26
C MET A 128 7.07 -16.11 1.28
N LEU A 129 8.29 -16.31 0.79
CA LEU A 129 8.59 -17.33 -0.23
C LEU A 129 8.20 -18.75 0.22
N SER A 130 8.45 -19.11 1.48
CA SER A 130 8.09 -20.43 2.04
C SER A 130 6.57 -20.63 2.19
N PHE A 131 5.78 -19.56 2.14
CA PHE A 131 4.32 -19.58 2.23
C PHE A 131 3.64 -19.61 0.88
N THR A 132 4.40 -19.57 -0.22
CA THR A 132 3.86 -19.70 -1.57
C THR A 132 3.29 -21.08 -1.80
N TYR A 133 2.27 -21.15 -2.66
CA TYR A 133 1.66 -22.42 -3.05
C TYR A 133 2.71 -23.42 -3.58
N GLU A 134 3.62 -22.97 -4.46
CA GLU A 134 4.65 -23.81 -5.07
C GLU A 134 5.58 -24.42 -4.02
N ARG A 135 6.07 -23.63 -3.08
CA ARG A 135 6.95 -24.12 -2.01
C ARG A 135 6.24 -25.06 -1.04
N ARG A 136 5.00 -24.74 -0.69
CA ARG A 136 4.21 -25.61 0.17
C ARG A 136 3.82 -26.92 -0.52
N PHE A 137 3.55 -26.87 -1.81
CA PHE A 137 3.29 -28.05 -2.62
C PHE A 137 4.52 -28.98 -2.65
N GLU A 138 5.71 -28.43 -2.94
CA GLU A 138 6.98 -29.17 -2.97
C GLU A 138 7.39 -29.73 -1.61
N ASN A 139 7.04 -29.05 -0.53
CA ASN A 139 7.35 -29.47 0.85
C ASN A 139 6.27 -30.39 1.47
N HIS A 140 5.22 -30.70 0.72
CA HIS A 140 4.17 -31.57 1.23
C HIS A 140 4.67 -33.01 1.40
N PRO A 141 4.27 -33.74 2.47
CA PRO A 141 4.73 -35.12 2.72
C PRO A 141 4.51 -36.10 1.57
N LEU A 142 3.48 -35.90 0.76
CA LEU A 142 3.18 -36.73 -0.41
C LEU A 142 3.93 -36.33 -1.68
N TYR A 143 4.62 -35.20 -1.68
CA TYR A 143 5.34 -34.73 -2.87
C TYR A 143 6.46 -35.66 -3.34
N PRO A 144 7.28 -36.30 -2.48
CA PRO A 144 8.32 -37.25 -2.93
C PRO A 144 7.76 -38.40 -3.76
N GLU A 145 6.60 -38.96 -3.38
CA GLU A 145 5.91 -39.99 -4.17
C GLU A 145 5.49 -39.43 -5.53
N LEU A 146 4.84 -38.27 -5.56
CA LEU A 146 4.42 -37.63 -6.80
C LEU A 146 5.61 -37.32 -7.72
N TRP A 147 6.70 -36.79 -7.15
CA TRP A 147 7.92 -36.51 -7.92
C TRP A 147 8.52 -37.79 -8.53
N SER A 148 8.56 -38.90 -7.77
CA SER A 148 9.02 -40.21 -8.23
C SER A 148 8.18 -40.70 -9.41
N ILE A 149 6.85 -40.61 -9.29
CA ILE A 149 5.91 -41.00 -10.36
C ILE A 149 6.13 -40.15 -11.61
N ARG A 150 6.26 -38.83 -11.46
CA ARG A 150 6.52 -37.91 -12.57
C ARG A 150 7.84 -38.23 -13.28
N LYS A 151 8.87 -38.60 -12.53
CA LYS A 151 10.17 -39.04 -13.06
C LYS A 151 10.02 -40.33 -13.87
N GLU A 152 9.32 -41.34 -13.31
CA GLU A 152 9.06 -42.62 -13.99
C GLU A 152 8.24 -42.42 -15.28
N LEU A 153 7.20 -41.57 -15.26
CA LEU A 153 6.41 -41.26 -16.44
C LEU A 153 7.27 -40.68 -17.58
N ARG A 154 8.22 -39.79 -17.26
CA ARG A 154 9.16 -39.23 -18.25
C ARG A 154 10.05 -40.31 -18.86
N GLN A 155 10.56 -41.22 -18.04
CA GLN A 155 11.40 -42.34 -18.51
C GLN A 155 10.62 -43.32 -19.39
N LEU A 156 9.40 -43.69 -18.99
CA LEU A 156 8.51 -44.57 -19.77
C LEU A 156 8.10 -43.93 -21.09
N GLY A 157 7.85 -42.63 -21.11
CA GLY A 157 7.55 -41.88 -22.35
C GLY A 157 8.69 -41.96 -23.37
N GLY A 158 9.94 -41.91 -22.89
CA GLY A 158 11.12 -42.12 -23.73
C GLY A 158 11.25 -43.56 -24.27
N ARG A 159 10.93 -44.54 -23.45
CA ARG A 159 10.94 -45.97 -23.85
C ARG A 159 9.81 -46.31 -24.83
N ALA A 160 8.60 -45.77 -24.60
CA ALA A 160 7.45 -46.02 -25.49
C ALA A 160 7.69 -45.54 -26.92
N ARG A 161 8.56 -44.57 -27.15
CA ARG A 161 8.93 -44.10 -28.50
C ARG A 161 9.87 -45.05 -29.24
N ARG A 162 10.60 -45.92 -28.53
CA ARG A 162 11.67 -46.77 -29.09
C ARG A 162 11.35 -48.27 -29.07
N GLY A 163 10.29 -48.72 -28.36
CA GLY A 163 9.96 -50.11 -28.16
C GLY A 163 9.15 -50.79 -29.27
N SER A 164 9.04 -52.15 -29.24
CA SER A 164 8.16 -52.92 -30.08
C SER A 164 6.67 -52.67 -29.78
N TYR A 165 5.77 -53.22 -30.62
CA TYR A 165 4.31 -53.00 -30.45
C TYR A 165 3.79 -53.52 -29.10
N ASP A 166 4.13 -54.76 -28.72
CA ASP A 166 3.69 -55.40 -27.46
C ASP A 166 4.26 -54.69 -26.22
N GLU A 167 5.52 -54.26 -26.27
CA GLU A 167 6.15 -53.45 -25.23
C GLU A 167 5.45 -52.08 -25.05
N ARG A 168 5.00 -51.48 -26.14
CA ARG A 168 4.29 -50.19 -26.09
C ARG A 168 2.94 -50.29 -25.38
N GLU A 169 2.21 -51.41 -25.56
CA GLU A 169 0.92 -51.63 -24.90
C GLU A 169 1.08 -51.79 -23.38
N GLY A 170 2.04 -52.58 -22.94
CA GLY A 170 2.38 -52.74 -21.52
C GLY A 170 2.80 -51.41 -20.88
N ILE A 171 3.66 -50.66 -21.58
CA ILE A 171 4.11 -49.33 -21.13
C ILE A 171 2.94 -48.36 -21.03
N ARG A 172 2.02 -48.34 -22.00
CA ARG A 172 0.82 -47.45 -21.99
C ARG A 172 -0.08 -47.74 -20.78
N SER A 173 -0.34 -49.03 -20.51
CA SER A 173 -1.14 -49.46 -19.36
C SER A 173 -0.51 -48.99 -18.02
N ARG A 174 0.82 -49.16 -17.90
CA ARG A 174 1.56 -48.69 -16.72
C ARG A 174 1.53 -47.18 -16.60
N MET A 175 1.76 -46.47 -17.69
CA MET A 175 1.66 -44.98 -17.72
C MET A 175 0.28 -44.49 -17.33
N SER A 176 -0.79 -45.15 -17.76
CA SER A 176 -2.16 -44.79 -17.39
C SER A 176 -2.35 -44.84 -15.88
N ARG A 177 -1.99 -45.99 -15.25
CA ARG A 177 -2.07 -46.18 -13.80
C ARG A 177 -1.25 -45.17 -13.01
N LEU A 178 -0.04 -44.87 -13.49
CA LEU A 178 0.82 -43.85 -12.87
C LEU A 178 0.23 -42.44 -13.00
N ARG A 179 -0.38 -42.09 -14.13
CA ARG A 179 -1.07 -40.82 -14.31
C ARG A 179 -2.26 -40.67 -13.36
N ASP A 180 -3.07 -41.73 -13.23
CA ASP A 180 -4.19 -41.75 -12.31
C ASP A 180 -3.73 -41.54 -10.86
N ARG A 181 -2.65 -42.23 -10.46
CA ARG A 181 -2.05 -42.06 -9.12
C ARG A 181 -1.48 -40.66 -8.93
N ALA A 182 -0.77 -40.11 -9.92
CA ALA A 182 -0.24 -38.74 -9.88
C ALA A 182 -1.37 -37.71 -9.74
N THR A 183 -2.44 -37.89 -10.49
CA THR A 183 -3.61 -36.98 -10.41
C THR A 183 -4.26 -37.08 -9.03
N ALA A 184 -4.43 -38.27 -8.47
CA ALA A 184 -4.96 -38.46 -7.12
C ALA A 184 -4.11 -37.77 -6.06
N LEU A 185 -2.77 -37.90 -6.15
CA LEU A 185 -1.83 -37.23 -5.24
C LEU A 185 -1.89 -35.70 -5.38
N GLU A 186 -1.94 -35.16 -6.60
CA GLU A 186 -2.06 -33.74 -6.85
C GLU A 186 -3.34 -33.18 -6.24
N VAL A 187 -4.46 -33.85 -6.43
CA VAL A 187 -5.75 -33.47 -5.84
C VAL A 187 -5.69 -33.51 -4.32
N GLN A 188 -5.09 -34.55 -3.74
CA GLN A 188 -4.96 -34.67 -2.29
C GLN A 188 -4.09 -33.55 -1.72
N ILE A 189 -2.91 -33.29 -2.29
CA ILE A 189 -2.01 -32.22 -1.86
C ILE A 189 -2.73 -30.87 -1.94
N ASN A 190 -3.37 -30.57 -3.06
CA ASN A 190 -4.11 -29.32 -3.25
C ASN A 190 -5.23 -29.16 -2.22
N THR A 191 -6.02 -30.21 -2.00
CA THR A 191 -7.11 -30.18 -1.02
C THR A 191 -6.57 -29.88 0.38
N GLU A 192 -5.53 -30.58 0.81
CA GLU A 192 -4.94 -30.37 2.13
C GLU A 192 -4.32 -28.97 2.29
N LEU A 193 -3.63 -28.44 1.27
CA LEU A 193 -3.06 -27.09 1.32
C LEU A 193 -4.15 -26.03 1.45
N PHE A 194 -5.22 -26.14 0.68
CA PHE A 194 -6.31 -25.16 0.72
C PHE A 194 -7.20 -25.29 1.95
N ASP A 195 -7.50 -26.50 2.40
CA ASP A 195 -8.33 -26.72 3.59
C ASP A 195 -7.64 -26.29 4.88
N ASN A 196 -6.32 -26.37 4.94
CA ASN A 196 -5.53 -25.95 6.10
C ASN A 196 -5.22 -24.44 6.10
N ALA A 197 -5.39 -23.75 4.98
CA ALA A 197 -5.13 -22.31 4.90
C ALA A 197 -6.29 -21.53 5.52
N HIS A 198 -5.96 -20.60 6.43
CA HIS A 198 -6.92 -19.63 6.98
C HIS A 198 -7.10 -18.44 6.04
N VAL A 199 -6.03 -18.00 5.43
CA VAL A 199 -5.99 -16.88 4.48
C VAL A 199 -5.40 -17.33 3.16
N ILE A 200 -6.12 -17.05 2.09
CA ILE A 200 -5.58 -17.06 0.73
C ILE A 200 -5.18 -15.64 0.38
N ALA A 201 -3.90 -15.41 0.10
CA ALA A 201 -3.36 -14.09 -0.20
C ALA A 201 -2.86 -14.01 -1.64
N SER A 202 -3.29 -12.99 -2.37
CA SER A 202 -2.87 -12.75 -3.76
C SER A 202 -2.98 -11.29 -4.14
N THR A 203 -2.35 -10.90 -5.26
CA THR A 203 -2.73 -9.65 -5.91
C THR A 203 -4.16 -9.77 -6.44
N LEU A 204 -4.82 -8.64 -6.67
CA LEU A 204 -6.18 -8.61 -7.22
C LEU A 204 -6.28 -9.37 -8.55
N VAL A 205 -5.33 -9.17 -9.44
CA VAL A 205 -5.30 -9.89 -10.73
C VAL A 205 -5.04 -11.38 -10.54
N SER A 206 -4.15 -11.76 -9.63
CA SER A 206 -3.84 -13.16 -9.34
C SER A 206 -4.98 -13.90 -8.62
N SER A 207 -5.99 -13.21 -8.11
CA SER A 207 -7.20 -13.86 -7.59
C SER A 207 -7.99 -14.62 -8.66
N ASN A 208 -7.71 -14.34 -9.95
CA ASN A 208 -8.24 -15.11 -11.08
C ASN A 208 -7.39 -16.35 -11.43
N HIS A 209 -6.43 -16.71 -10.61
CA HIS A 209 -5.57 -17.88 -10.86
C HIS A 209 -6.41 -19.17 -10.88
N ARG A 210 -6.04 -20.12 -11.77
CA ARG A 210 -6.75 -21.39 -11.96
C ARG A 210 -6.97 -22.19 -10.66
N LEU A 211 -6.05 -22.09 -9.71
CA LEU A 211 -6.17 -22.75 -8.41
C LEU A 211 -7.35 -22.25 -7.58
N LEU A 212 -7.84 -21.05 -7.87
CA LEU A 212 -8.99 -20.44 -7.20
C LEU A 212 -10.28 -20.57 -7.98
N ASN A 213 -10.27 -21.25 -9.13
CA ASN A 213 -11.49 -21.47 -9.92
C ASN A 213 -12.53 -22.25 -9.11
N GLY A 214 -13.77 -21.76 -9.13
CA GLY A 214 -14.88 -22.37 -8.40
C GLY A 214 -14.87 -22.16 -6.89
N ARG A 215 -13.84 -21.54 -6.33
CA ARG A 215 -13.77 -21.20 -4.90
C ARG A 215 -14.49 -19.90 -4.62
N ARG A 216 -15.27 -19.89 -3.53
CA ARG A 216 -15.93 -18.71 -3.00
C ARG A 216 -15.51 -18.46 -1.55
N PHE A 217 -15.50 -17.19 -1.19
CA PHE A 217 -15.11 -16.74 0.15
C PHE A 217 -16.24 -15.93 0.76
N GLY A 218 -16.49 -16.09 2.05
CA GLY A 218 -17.46 -15.26 2.75
C GLY A 218 -17.03 -13.80 2.78
N THR A 219 -15.74 -13.56 3.00
CA THR A 219 -15.16 -12.21 3.09
C THR A 219 -13.91 -12.08 2.25
N LEU A 220 -13.85 -10.97 1.50
CA LEU A 220 -12.67 -10.46 0.82
C LEU A 220 -12.18 -9.21 1.55
N PHE A 221 -10.89 -9.18 1.87
CA PHE A 221 -10.20 -7.98 2.35
C PHE A 221 -9.29 -7.44 1.24
N ILE A 222 -9.43 -6.16 0.91
CA ILE A 222 -8.53 -5.48 -0.03
C ILE A 222 -7.75 -4.43 0.74
N ASP A 223 -6.45 -4.66 0.90
CA ASP A 223 -5.54 -3.67 1.49
C ASP A 223 -5.02 -2.72 0.43
N GLU A 224 -4.63 -1.52 0.86
CA GLU A 224 -4.22 -0.42 -0.04
C GLU A 224 -5.25 -0.19 -1.18
N ALA A 225 -6.54 -0.24 -0.83
CA ALA A 225 -7.64 -0.15 -1.80
C ALA A 225 -7.68 1.19 -2.53
N ALA A 226 -7.15 2.26 -1.92
CA ALA A 226 -7.02 3.57 -2.57
C ALA A 226 -5.99 3.61 -3.70
N GLN A 227 -5.15 2.59 -3.82
CA GLN A 227 -4.17 2.43 -4.91
C GLN A 227 -4.58 1.36 -5.92
N ALA A 228 -5.74 0.76 -5.77
CA ALA A 228 -6.24 -0.31 -6.62
C ALA A 228 -7.17 0.24 -7.71
N LEU A 229 -6.95 -0.20 -8.95
CA LEU A 229 -7.88 0.05 -10.04
C LEU A 229 -9.24 -0.60 -9.73
N GLU A 230 -10.34 0.09 -9.97
CA GLU A 230 -11.68 -0.44 -9.75
C GLU A 230 -11.92 -1.78 -10.47
N ALA A 231 -11.53 -1.87 -11.74
CA ALA A 231 -11.68 -3.09 -12.53
C ALA A 231 -10.92 -4.28 -11.91
N ALA A 232 -9.75 -4.04 -11.31
CA ALA A 232 -9.00 -5.08 -10.61
C ALA A 232 -9.71 -5.54 -9.33
N CYS A 233 -10.33 -4.62 -8.58
CA CYS A 233 -11.12 -4.97 -7.40
C CYS A 233 -12.28 -5.93 -7.75
N TRP A 234 -12.96 -5.70 -8.86
CA TRP A 234 -14.06 -6.56 -9.29
C TRP A 234 -13.63 -7.97 -9.64
N ILE A 235 -12.39 -8.19 -10.06
CA ILE A 235 -11.86 -9.55 -10.27
C ILE A 235 -12.01 -10.38 -8.99
N ALA A 236 -11.59 -9.84 -7.86
CA ALA A 236 -11.66 -10.52 -6.56
C ALA A 236 -13.07 -10.52 -5.97
N ILE A 237 -13.83 -9.43 -6.10
CA ILE A 237 -15.19 -9.29 -5.54
C ILE A 237 -16.13 -10.35 -6.10
N ARG A 238 -15.96 -10.79 -7.34
CA ARG A 238 -16.73 -11.89 -7.93
C ARG A 238 -16.69 -13.18 -7.11
N LYS A 239 -15.66 -13.36 -6.28
CA LYS A 239 -15.43 -14.57 -5.48
C LYS A 239 -15.89 -14.48 -4.04
N ALA A 240 -16.49 -13.36 -3.64
CA ALA A 240 -16.79 -13.07 -2.24
C ALA A 240 -18.27 -12.70 -2.02
N ASP A 241 -18.75 -12.91 -0.81
CA ASP A 241 -20.10 -12.52 -0.39
C ASP A 241 -20.14 -11.13 0.22
N ARG A 242 -19.03 -10.65 0.76
CA ARG A 242 -18.84 -9.28 1.25
C ARG A 242 -17.40 -8.82 1.05
N VAL A 243 -17.19 -7.51 1.07
CA VAL A 243 -15.88 -6.90 0.87
C VAL A 243 -15.53 -5.90 1.97
N VAL A 244 -14.29 -5.94 2.44
CA VAL A 244 -13.69 -4.96 3.32
C VAL A 244 -12.59 -4.24 2.57
N LEU A 245 -12.71 -2.93 2.47
CA LEU A 245 -11.74 -2.06 1.80
C LEU A 245 -10.94 -1.31 2.86
N ALA A 246 -9.62 -1.39 2.81
CA ALA A 246 -8.75 -0.65 3.71
C ALA A 246 -7.76 0.20 2.92
N GLY A 247 -7.58 1.45 3.32
CA GLY A 247 -6.68 2.37 2.65
C GLY A 247 -6.92 3.82 3.05
N ASP A 248 -6.35 4.72 2.26
CA ASP A 248 -6.50 6.16 2.43
C ASP A 248 -6.55 6.86 1.07
N HIS A 249 -7.74 7.27 0.65
CA HIS A 249 -7.96 7.96 -0.62
C HIS A 249 -7.47 9.41 -0.63
N CYS A 250 -7.05 9.94 0.51
CA CYS A 250 -6.38 11.25 0.61
C CYS A 250 -4.86 11.15 0.40
N GLN A 251 -4.32 9.96 0.19
CA GLN A 251 -2.94 9.69 -0.23
C GLN A 251 -2.89 9.34 -1.73
N LEU A 252 -1.78 8.75 -2.20
CA LEU A 252 -1.60 8.51 -3.63
C LEU A 252 -2.67 7.60 -4.25
N PRO A 253 -3.16 7.96 -5.45
CA PRO A 253 -4.06 7.13 -6.24
C PRO A 253 -3.29 6.01 -6.96
N PRO A 254 -3.98 5.12 -7.71
CA PRO A 254 -3.33 4.19 -8.61
C PRO A 254 -2.43 4.89 -9.62
N THR A 255 -1.33 4.24 -10.00
CA THR A 255 -0.47 4.75 -11.06
C THR A 255 -1.09 4.48 -12.42
N ILE A 256 -1.45 5.53 -13.15
CA ILE A 256 -2.02 5.46 -14.50
C ILE A 256 -1.08 6.14 -15.48
N LYS A 257 -0.61 5.37 -16.47
CA LYS A 257 0.35 5.87 -17.47
C LYS A 257 -0.29 6.75 -18.54
N CYS A 258 -1.57 6.54 -18.82
CA CYS A 258 -2.31 7.31 -19.82
C CYS A 258 -3.02 8.48 -19.14
N TYR A 259 -2.56 9.70 -19.43
CA TYR A 259 -3.13 10.93 -18.87
C TYR A 259 -4.61 11.12 -19.21
N GLU A 260 -5.00 10.80 -20.42
CA GLU A 260 -6.40 10.90 -20.86
C GLU A 260 -7.31 9.94 -20.10
N ALA A 261 -6.83 8.71 -19.85
CA ALA A 261 -7.57 7.74 -19.05
C ALA A 261 -7.71 8.19 -17.59
N ALA A 262 -6.66 8.78 -17.01
CA ALA A 262 -6.72 9.36 -15.68
C ALA A 262 -7.77 10.48 -15.59
N ARG A 263 -7.75 11.43 -16.55
CA ARG A 263 -8.77 12.48 -16.65
C ARG A 263 -10.18 11.94 -16.89
N GLY A 264 -10.30 10.82 -17.59
CA GLY A 264 -11.56 10.11 -17.80
C GLY A 264 -12.13 9.42 -16.56
N GLY A 265 -11.43 9.51 -15.41
CA GLY A 265 -11.90 8.98 -14.14
C GLY A 265 -11.30 7.63 -13.73
N LEU A 266 -10.34 7.09 -14.50
CA LEU A 266 -9.71 5.80 -14.18
C LEU A 266 -8.95 5.82 -12.85
N GLU A 267 -8.49 6.98 -12.40
CA GLU A 267 -7.81 7.15 -11.10
C GLU A 267 -8.77 7.19 -9.90
N ARG A 268 -10.07 7.34 -10.14
CA ARG A 268 -11.08 7.29 -9.09
C ARG A 268 -11.31 5.85 -8.68
N THR A 269 -10.85 5.49 -7.49
CA THR A 269 -10.90 4.11 -7.00
C THR A 269 -12.29 3.68 -6.55
N LEU A 270 -12.51 2.36 -6.49
CA LEU A 270 -13.73 1.80 -5.91
C LEU A 270 -13.91 2.25 -4.45
N MET A 271 -12.83 2.25 -3.66
CA MET A 271 -12.86 2.72 -2.27
C MET A 271 -13.38 4.15 -2.17
N GLU A 272 -12.87 5.06 -2.99
CA GLU A 272 -13.32 6.46 -3.00
C GLU A 272 -14.79 6.58 -3.35
N LYS A 273 -15.25 5.85 -4.36
CA LYS A 273 -16.65 5.83 -4.78
C LYS A 273 -17.57 5.29 -3.67
N VAL A 274 -17.19 4.18 -3.06
CA VAL A 274 -17.98 3.56 -1.98
C VAL A 274 -17.98 4.42 -0.73
N ALA A 275 -16.87 5.02 -0.36
CA ALA A 275 -16.78 5.92 0.79
C ALA A 275 -17.75 7.12 0.64
N ALA A 276 -17.82 7.70 -0.56
CA ALA A 276 -18.76 8.77 -0.86
C ALA A 276 -20.22 8.29 -0.88
N ASN A 277 -20.49 7.10 -1.43
CA ASN A 277 -21.84 6.55 -1.61
C ASN A 277 -22.40 5.92 -0.33
N LYS A 278 -21.55 5.34 0.52
CA LYS A 278 -21.92 4.61 1.74
C LYS A 278 -21.15 5.11 2.97
N PRO A 279 -21.35 6.35 3.39
CA PRO A 279 -20.62 6.91 4.55
C PRO A 279 -20.88 6.11 5.84
N SER A 280 -22.02 5.44 5.98
CA SER A 280 -22.34 4.55 7.11
C SER A 280 -21.40 3.33 7.22
N ALA A 281 -20.76 2.93 6.13
CA ALA A 281 -19.82 1.80 6.09
C ALA A 281 -18.39 2.21 6.45
N VAL A 282 -18.09 3.51 6.52
CA VAL A 282 -16.75 4.04 6.74
C VAL A 282 -16.43 4.16 8.22
N SER A 283 -15.28 3.63 8.63
CA SER A 283 -14.67 3.89 9.94
C SER A 283 -13.35 4.61 9.74
N LEU A 284 -13.26 5.84 10.24
CA LEU A 284 -12.04 6.63 10.21
C LEU A 284 -11.20 6.32 11.45
N LEU A 285 -9.94 5.92 11.26
CA LEU A 285 -8.97 5.83 12.32
C LEU A 285 -8.46 7.25 12.62
N LYS A 286 -8.57 7.69 13.88
CA LYS A 286 -8.36 9.10 14.25
C LYS A 286 -7.06 9.35 14.99
N VAL A 287 -6.56 8.37 15.74
CA VAL A 287 -5.34 8.53 16.54
C VAL A 287 -4.14 8.07 15.74
N GLN A 288 -3.19 8.98 15.51
CA GLN A 288 -1.95 8.68 14.81
C GLN A 288 -0.74 8.65 15.76
N TYR A 289 0.21 7.77 15.49
CA TYR A 289 1.36 7.45 16.34
C TYR A 289 2.71 7.83 15.71
N ARG A 290 2.68 8.61 14.64
CA ARG A 290 3.87 8.97 13.86
C ARG A 290 4.37 10.37 14.14
N MET A 291 3.50 11.35 13.93
CA MET A 291 3.88 12.74 13.75
C MET A 291 3.69 13.58 15.00
N HIS A 292 4.63 14.49 15.23
CA HIS A 292 4.39 15.63 16.09
C HIS A 292 3.06 16.31 15.73
N GLU A 293 2.31 16.76 16.71
CA GLU A 293 0.99 17.35 16.51
C GLU A 293 0.96 18.49 15.47
N ASP A 294 1.97 19.36 15.52
CA ASP A 294 2.04 20.51 14.60
C ASP A 294 2.38 20.11 13.15
N ILE A 295 3.03 18.96 12.93
CA ILE A 295 3.22 18.40 11.59
C ILE A 295 1.91 17.83 11.06
N MET A 296 1.15 17.15 11.90
CA MET A 296 -0.11 16.49 11.56
C MET A 296 -1.25 17.47 11.27
N ARG A 297 -1.34 18.56 12.03
CA ARG A 297 -2.55 19.40 12.12
C ARG A 297 -2.99 19.99 10.79
N PHE A 298 -2.06 20.42 9.96
CA PHE A 298 -2.40 20.96 8.65
C PHE A 298 -3.07 19.91 7.75
N SER A 299 -2.47 18.73 7.65
CA SER A 299 -3.05 17.60 6.89
C SER A 299 -4.38 17.15 7.48
N SER A 300 -4.51 17.11 8.81
CA SER A 300 -5.78 16.82 9.47
C SER A 300 -6.89 17.75 9.03
N ASN A 301 -6.65 19.05 9.07
CA ASN A 301 -7.65 20.05 8.73
C ASN A 301 -8.00 20.07 7.24
N TRP A 302 -7.01 19.86 6.36
CA TRP A 302 -7.24 19.94 4.92
C TRP A 302 -7.87 18.66 4.35
N PHE A 303 -7.44 17.47 4.80
CA PHE A 303 -7.81 16.18 4.21
C PHE A 303 -8.75 15.32 5.04
N TYR A 304 -8.81 15.54 6.36
CA TYR A 304 -9.50 14.64 7.29
C TYR A 304 -10.47 15.38 8.24
N ASP A 305 -11.03 16.47 7.78
CA ASP A 305 -12.04 17.26 8.52
C ASP A 305 -11.62 17.69 9.94
N GLY A 306 -10.32 17.79 10.20
CA GLY A 306 -9.77 18.13 11.50
C GLY A 306 -9.87 17.02 12.56
N GLU A 307 -10.21 15.79 12.16
CA GLU A 307 -10.52 14.71 13.08
C GLU A 307 -9.32 13.92 13.59
N LEU A 308 -8.11 14.13 13.05
CA LEU A 308 -6.93 13.43 13.52
C LEU A 308 -6.42 13.98 14.86
N GLU A 309 -5.98 13.06 15.69
CA GLU A 309 -5.38 13.34 17.00
C GLU A 309 -4.01 12.68 17.09
N ALA A 310 -3.04 13.37 17.70
CA ALA A 310 -1.76 12.77 18.00
C ALA A 310 -1.85 11.98 19.31
N ALA A 311 -1.31 10.76 19.30
CA ALA A 311 -1.19 9.98 20.54
C ALA A 311 -0.38 10.76 21.59
N PRO A 312 -0.76 10.71 22.88
CA PRO A 312 -0.10 11.51 23.92
C PRO A 312 1.42 11.35 23.99
N GLU A 313 1.91 10.14 23.78
CA GLU A 313 3.34 9.79 23.87
C GLU A 313 4.21 10.37 22.76
N ILE A 314 3.61 10.76 21.61
CA ILE A 314 4.36 11.31 20.47
C ILE A 314 3.96 12.76 20.13
N ARG A 315 2.96 13.29 20.78
CA ARG A 315 2.35 14.59 20.46
C ARG A 315 3.34 15.73 20.34
N HIS A 316 4.30 15.79 21.25
CA HIS A 316 5.32 16.84 21.32
C HIS A 316 6.74 16.29 21.16
N ARG A 317 6.87 15.11 20.58
CA ARG A 317 8.17 14.48 20.35
C ARG A 317 9.01 15.30 19.39
N GLY A 318 10.21 15.66 19.81
CA GLY A 318 11.16 16.42 19.00
C GLY A 318 12.59 15.93 19.19
N ILE A 319 13.51 16.43 18.37
CA ILE A 319 14.94 16.09 18.41
C ILE A 319 15.70 17.09 19.23
N LEU A 320 15.45 18.37 19.02
CA LEU A 320 16.11 19.48 19.71
C LEU A 320 15.09 20.23 20.56
N ASP A 321 15.52 20.65 21.76
CA ASP A 321 14.75 21.53 22.60
C ASP A 321 14.59 22.90 21.89
N TRP A 322 13.40 23.48 22.00
CA TRP A 322 13.06 24.77 21.40
C TRP A 322 13.15 24.85 19.86
N ASP A 323 13.15 23.69 19.20
CA ASP A 323 13.08 23.65 17.74
C ASP A 323 11.63 23.71 17.26
N THR A 324 11.44 24.31 16.06
CA THR A 324 10.13 24.34 15.41
C THR A 324 9.88 23.03 14.69
N PRO A 325 8.74 22.34 14.89
CA PRO A 325 8.45 21.09 14.19
C PRO A 325 8.29 21.26 12.69
N VAL A 326 7.79 22.40 12.23
CA VAL A 326 7.55 22.71 10.82
C VAL A 326 8.22 24.03 10.47
N THR A 327 9.06 24.01 9.44
CA THR A 327 9.72 25.21 8.91
C THR A 327 9.51 25.30 7.41
N TRP A 328 9.22 26.51 6.92
CA TRP A 328 9.24 26.83 5.50
C TRP A 328 10.38 27.78 5.22
N ILE A 329 11.27 27.40 4.33
CA ILE A 329 12.35 28.25 3.83
C ILE A 329 11.89 28.83 2.51
N ASP A 330 11.55 30.13 2.53
CA ASP A 330 11.08 30.84 1.36
C ASP A 330 12.24 31.31 0.51
N THR A 331 12.24 30.95 -0.76
CA THR A 331 13.28 31.30 -1.74
C THR A 331 12.88 32.46 -2.65
N SER A 332 11.78 33.16 -2.37
CA SER A 332 11.24 34.22 -3.22
C SER A 332 12.21 35.36 -3.51
N ASP A 333 13.04 35.74 -2.53
CA ASP A 333 14.01 36.84 -2.65
C ASP A 333 15.41 36.40 -3.09
N MET A 334 15.57 35.12 -3.46
CA MET A 334 16.86 34.53 -3.77
C MET A 334 17.17 34.39 -5.27
N ASP A 335 16.23 34.77 -6.12
CA ASP A 335 16.31 34.66 -7.60
C ASP A 335 16.68 33.24 -8.08
N PHE A 336 16.20 32.23 -7.39
CA PHE A 336 16.36 30.84 -7.81
C PHE A 336 15.44 30.51 -8.96
N LYS A 337 15.95 29.80 -9.96
CA LYS A 337 15.19 29.49 -11.19
C LYS A 337 15.00 28.01 -11.40
N GLU A 338 13.79 27.64 -11.77
CA GLU A 338 13.54 26.29 -12.27
C GLU A 338 14.08 26.14 -13.69
N GLU A 339 14.63 24.97 -14.00
CA GLU A 339 15.11 24.62 -15.33
C GLU A 339 14.37 23.36 -15.84
N PHE A 340 14.17 23.32 -17.14
CA PHE A 340 13.72 22.10 -17.82
C PHE A 340 14.87 21.10 -17.95
N VAL A 341 14.57 19.81 -17.76
CA VAL A 341 15.53 18.72 -17.95
C VAL A 341 14.90 17.64 -18.83
N GLY A 342 15.52 17.34 -19.97
CA GLY A 342 15.11 16.31 -20.91
C GLY A 342 13.92 16.67 -21.80
N GLU A 343 13.46 15.69 -22.59
CA GLU A 343 12.33 15.84 -23.51
C GLU A 343 10.95 15.74 -22.82
N THR A 344 10.93 15.41 -21.55
CA THR A 344 9.71 15.27 -20.73
C THR A 344 9.61 16.38 -19.70
N PHE A 345 8.45 16.55 -19.08
CA PHE A 345 8.11 17.59 -18.10
C PHE A 345 8.98 17.65 -16.84
N GLY A 346 10.23 17.18 -16.91
CA GLY A 346 11.20 17.23 -15.83
C GLY A 346 11.58 18.67 -15.45
N ARG A 347 11.66 18.93 -14.16
CA ARG A 347 12.07 20.21 -13.59
C ARG A 347 13.20 19.98 -12.57
N ILE A 348 14.12 20.92 -12.52
CA ILE A 348 15.19 20.98 -11.54
C ILE A 348 15.37 22.43 -11.07
N ASN A 349 15.73 22.58 -9.81
CA ASN A 349 16.15 23.87 -9.23
C ASN A 349 17.43 23.61 -8.43
N LYS A 350 18.56 23.86 -9.07
CA LYS A 350 19.89 23.53 -8.52
C LYS A 350 20.22 24.34 -7.27
N GLU A 351 19.87 25.63 -7.28
CA GLU A 351 20.12 26.53 -6.16
C GLU A 351 19.28 26.11 -4.95
N GLU A 352 18.03 25.73 -5.13
CA GLU A 352 17.17 25.19 -4.07
C GLU A 352 17.74 23.88 -3.51
N ALA A 353 18.26 23.01 -4.38
CA ALA A 353 18.93 21.77 -3.94
C ALA A 353 20.19 22.05 -3.10
N HIS A 354 21.00 23.01 -3.50
CA HIS A 354 22.17 23.41 -2.73
C HIS A 354 21.80 24.02 -1.38
N LEU A 355 20.75 24.86 -1.35
CA LEU A 355 20.25 25.42 -0.09
C LEU A 355 19.72 24.30 0.82
N LEU A 356 18.97 23.34 0.29
CA LEU A 356 18.49 22.18 1.06
C LEU A 356 19.65 21.43 1.71
N LEU A 357 20.71 21.13 0.96
CA LEU A 357 21.85 20.41 1.49
C LEU A 357 22.61 21.22 2.54
N LYS A 358 22.71 22.54 2.36
CA LYS A 358 23.30 23.44 3.36
C LYS A 358 22.49 23.43 4.66
N GLU A 359 21.17 23.50 4.57
CA GLU A 359 20.28 23.43 5.72
C GLU A 359 20.31 22.06 6.40
N LEU A 360 20.38 20.98 5.63
CA LEU A 360 20.57 19.63 6.15
C LEU A 360 21.89 19.50 6.93
N GLU A 361 23.00 19.95 6.39
CA GLU A 361 24.30 19.95 7.05
C GLU A 361 24.28 20.79 8.34
N ALA A 362 23.66 21.97 8.28
CA ALA A 362 23.50 22.82 9.46
C ALA A 362 22.67 22.16 10.55
N TYR A 363 21.60 21.46 10.18
CA TYR A 363 20.75 20.75 11.13
C TYR A 363 21.47 19.55 11.75
N ILE A 364 22.24 18.80 10.97
CA ILE A 364 23.11 17.71 11.45
C ILE A 364 24.13 18.23 12.47
N LEU A 365 24.74 19.38 12.20
CA LEU A 365 25.67 20.00 13.15
C LEU A 365 24.99 20.42 14.46
N ARG A 366 23.78 20.96 14.37
CA ARG A 366 22.99 21.34 15.57
C ARG A 366 22.61 20.13 16.44
N ILE A 367 22.26 19.01 15.82
CA ILE A 367 21.94 17.77 16.55
C ILE A 367 23.23 17.17 17.17
N GLY A 368 24.30 17.20 16.43
CA GLY A 368 25.56 16.54 16.75
C GLY A 368 25.70 15.16 16.12
N GLY A 369 26.82 14.95 15.43
CA GLY A 369 27.06 13.73 14.65
C GLY A 369 27.04 12.45 15.48
N SER A 370 27.61 12.47 16.68
CA SER A 370 27.60 11.31 17.59
C SER A 370 26.18 10.90 17.96
N ARG A 371 25.35 11.87 18.33
CA ARG A 371 23.96 11.62 18.68
C ARG A 371 23.16 11.03 17.51
N ILE A 372 23.36 11.55 16.30
CA ILE A 372 22.68 11.02 15.09
C ILE A 372 23.01 9.55 14.88
N LEU A 373 24.28 9.17 15.03
CA LEU A 373 24.72 7.78 14.82
C LEU A 373 24.26 6.85 15.95
N GLU A 374 24.32 7.31 17.19
CA GLU A 374 23.90 6.54 18.36
C GLU A 374 22.39 6.30 18.40
N GLU A 375 21.59 7.34 18.20
CA GLU A 375 20.12 7.27 18.20
C GLU A 375 19.57 6.84 16.84
N ARG A 376 20.42 6.73 15.81
CA ARG A 376 20.04 6.40 14.42
C ARG A 376 18.96 7.33 13.87
N ILE A 377 19.12 8.62 14.09
CA ILE A 377 18.22 9.64 13.55
C ILE A 377 18.26 9.60 12.04
N ASP A 378 17.15 9.35 11.39
CA ASP A 378 17.07 9.22 9.95
C ASP A 378 16.45 10.44 9.27
N PHE A 379 16.88 10.65 8.02
CA PHE A 379 16.52 11.81 7.20
C PHE A 379 15.92 11.33 5.88
N GLY A 380 14.86 11.98 5.46
CA GLY A 380 14.27 11.82 4.13
C GLY A 380 14.32 13.13 3.35
N LEU A 381 14.81 13.08 2.13
CA LEU A 381 14.78 14.19 1.20
C LEU A 381 13.81 13.84 0.08
N ILE A 382 12.76 14.65 -0.07
CA ILE A 382 11.65 14.39 -0.98
C ILE A 382 11.54 15.51 -2.01
N SER A 383 11.38 15.15 -3.27
CA SER A 383 10.94 16.08 -4.32
C SER A 383 9.92 15.41 -5.23
N PRO A 384 8.92 16.16 -5.74
CA PRO A 384 8.00 15.66 -6.76
C PRO A 384 8.68 15.34 -8.10
N TYR A 385 9.88 15.87 -8.34
CA TYR A 385 10.59 15.79 -9.61
C TYR A 385 11.78 14.85 -9.56
N LYS A 386 11.76 13.82 -10.39
CA LYS A 386 12.86 12.84 -10.51
C LYS A 386 14.23 13.48 -10.76
N ALA A 387 14.28 14.51 -11.61
CA ALA A 387 15.51 15.21 -11.93
C ALA A 387 16.14 15.85 -10.68
N GLN A 388 15.33 16.45 -9.83
CA GLN A 388 15.78 17.03 -8.55
C GLN A 388 16.28 15.95 -7.60
N VAL A 389 15.59 14.82 -7.52
CA VAL A 389 16.00 13.67 -6.71
C VAL A 389 17.35 13.14 -7.15
N GLN A 390 17.55 12.95 -8.45
CA GLN A 390 18.82 12.48 -9.00
C GLN A 390 19.98 13.47 -8.74
N TYR A 391 19.70 14.76 -8.88
CA TYR A 391 20.67 15.80 -8.59
C TYR A 391 21.09 15.81 -7.11
N LEU A 392 20.13 15.72 -6.20
CA LEU A 392 20.38 15.62 -4.75
C LEU A 392 21.20 14.36 -4.41
N ARG A 393 20.85 13.22 -4.98
CA ARG A 393 21.61 11.97 -4.79
C ARG A 393 23.06 12.09 -5.23
N GLY A 394 23.30 12.72 -6.38
CA GLY A 394 24.65 12.96 -6.90
C GLY A 394 25.48 13.85 -5.97
N LYS A 395 24.90 14.92 -5.45
CA LYS A 395 25.55 15.85 -4.52
C LYS A 395 25.87 15.19 -3.17
N ILE A 396 24.94 14.40 -2.63
CA ILE A 396 25.17 13.66 -1.36
C ILE A 396 26.28 12.64 -1.54
N LYS A 397 26.29 11.92 -2.66
CA LYS A 397 27.35 10.96 -2.97
C LYS A 397 28.73 11.59 -3.01
N GLY A 398 28.83 12.82 -3.51
CA GLY A 398 30.08 13.61 -3.57
C GLY A 398 30.46 14.36 -2.29
N SER A 399 29.53 14.46 -1.31
CA SER A 399 29.79 15.23 -0.10
C SER A 399 30.62 14.47 0.93
N ALA A 400 31.75 15.02 1.32
CA ALA A 400 32.56 14.50 2.42
C ALA A 400 31.88 14.68 3.77
N THR A 401 31.20 15.79 3.98
CA THR A 401 30.51 16.15 5.22
C THR A 401 29.35 15.18 5.52
N LEU A 402 28.59 14.77 4.50
CA LEU A 402 27.44 13.87 4.65
C LEU A 402 27.84 12.38 4.60
N ARG A 403 29.07 12.08 4.27
CA ARG A 403 29.57 10.70 4.14
C ARG A 403 29.28 9.81 5.35
N PRO A 404 29.49 10.25 6.61
CA PRO A 404 29.20 9.41 7.78
C PRO A 404 27.74 9.06 7.95
N TYR A 405 26.81 9.85 7.39
CA TYR A 405 25.37 9.77 7.60
C TYR A 405 24.61 9.19 6.41
N ARG A 406 25.30 8.78 5.33
CA ARG A 406 24.66 8.33 4.08
C ARG A 406 23.66 7.20 4.28
N SER A 407 23.93 6.26 5.18
CA SER A 407 23.03 5.15 5.50
C SER A 407 21.73 5.59 6.18
N LEU A 408 21.73 6.79 6.76
CA LEU A 408 20.57 7.40 7.45
C LEU A 408 19.83 8.42 6.57
N ILE A 409 20.32 8.72 5.37
CA ILE A 409 19.73 9.69 4.46
C ILE A 409 19.14 8.95 3.25
N THR A 410 17.85 9.08 3.06
CA THR A 410 17.13 8.56 1.90
C THR A 410 16.64 9.70 1.04
N VAL A 411 16.91 9.65 -0.27
CA VAL A 411 16.43 10.64 -1.24
C VAL A 411 15.53 9.94 -2.24
N ASN A 412 14.28 10.37 -2.37
CA ASN A 412 13.35 9.78 -3.32
C ASN A 412 12.24 10.75 -3.72
N THR A 413 11.48 10.36 -4.73
CA THR A 413 10.22 11.01 -5.08
C THR A 413 9.16 10.73 -4.01
N VAL A 414 8.05 11.47 -4.06
CA VAL A 414 6.90 11.26 -3.17
C VAL A 414 6.39 9.82 -3.25
N ASP A 415 6.26 9.28 -4.46
CA ASP A 415 5.82 7.90 -4.68
C ASP A 415 6.73 6.87 -4.00
N GLY A 416 8.05 7.10 -4.05
CA GLY A 416 9.04 6.24 -3.43
C GLY A 416 9.04 6.27 -1.90
N PHE A 417 8.41 7.27 -1.30
CA PHE A 417 8.26 7.40 0.16
C PHE A 417 6.93 6.90 0.69
N GLN A 418 5.98 6.54 -0.15
CA GLN A 418 4.68 6.08 0.35
C GLN A 418 4.82 4.88 1.29
N GLY A 419 4.12 4.93 2.42
CA GLY A 419 4.21 3.91 3.47
C GLY A 419 5.47 3.98 4.34
N GLN A 420 6.40 4.90 4.06
CA GLN A 420 7.63 5.10 4.83
C GLN A 420 7.49 6.31 5.77
N GLU A 421 8.40 6.41 6.71
CA GLU A 421 8.52 7.54 7.64
C GLU A 421 9.97 7.76 8.01
N ARG A 422 10.31 9.01 8.36
CA ARG A 422 11.64 9.41 8.82
C ARG A 422 11.52 10.42 9.97
N ASP A 423 12.52 10.47 10.81
CA ASP A 423 12.56 11.44 11.91
C ASP A 423 12.52 12.87 11.40
N VAL A 424 13.27 13.14 10.34
CA VAL A 424 13.39 14.46 9.70
C VAL A 424 13.10 14.34 8.21
N ILE A 425 12.22 15.20 7.71
CA ILE A 425 11.91 15.29 6.27
C ILE A 425 12.21 16.69 5.75
N PHE A 426 12.96 16.75 4.66
CA PHE A 426 13.16 17.93 3.83
C PHE A 426 12.41 17.75 2.50
N ILE A 427 11.59 18.73 2.13
CA ILE A 427 10.86 18.72 0.86
C ILE A 427 11.38 19.84 -0.02
N SER A 428 11.83 19.50 -1.24
CA SER A 428 12.20 20.47 -2.28
C SER A 428 11.08 20.57 -3.31
N LEU A 429 10.42 21.72 -3.40
CA LEU A 429 9.25 21.92 -4.25
C LEU A 429 9.61 22.36 -5.68
N VAL A 430 10.83 22.84 -5.89
CA VAL A 430 11.44 23.12 -7.21
C VAL A 430 10.82 24.32 -7.94
N ARG A 431 9.49 24.44 -7.99
CA ARG A 431 8.78 25.40 -8.85
C ARG A 431 9.07 26.86 -8.44
N ALA A 432 9.57 27.60 -9.42
CA ALA A 432 9.90 29.01 -9.32
C ALA A 432 9.71 29.67 -10.70
N ASN A 433 8.60 30.38 -10.91
CA ASN A 433 8.27 31.07 -12.17
C ASN A 433 7.33 32.26 -11.90
N GLU A 434 7.32 33.20 -12.83
CA GLU A 434 6.51 34.43 -12.73
C GLU A 434 5.03 34.18 -12.95
N GLU A 435 4.66 33.10 -13.66
CA GLU A 435 3.28 32.77 -14.02
C GLU A 435 2.51 32.05 -12.89
N GLY A 436 3.15 31.74 -11.77
CA GLY A 436 2.54 31.01 -10.66
C GLY A 436 2.12 29.57 -11.01
N GLN A 437 2.79 28.99 -12.00
CA GLN A 437 2.51 27.62 -12.44
C GLN A 437 3.17 26.61 -11.51
N ILE A 438 2.38 25.69 -10.97
CA ILE A 438 2.84 24.72 -9.99
C ILE A 438 2.97 23.28 -10.54
N GLY A 439 2.43 22.99 -11.73
CA GLY A 439 2.57 21.69 -12.39
C GLY A 439 2.13 20.51 -11.51
N PHE A 440 2.99 19.54 -11.27
CA PHE A 440 2.70 18.35 -10.45
C PHE A 440 2.32 18.63 -9.00
N LEU A 441 2.67 19.83 -8.49
CA LEU A 441 2.29 20.23 -7.14
C LEU A 441 0.78 20.52 -6.99
N ASN A 442 0.03 20.52 -8.10
CA ASN A 442 -1.43 20.61 -8.09
C ASN A 442 -2.10 19.32 -7.60
N ASP A 443 -1.41 18.20 -7.61
CA ASP A 443 -1.87 16.97 -6.96
C ASP A 443 -1.61 17.04 -5.45
N LEU A 444 -2.62 17.50 -4.71
CA LEU A 444 -2.50 17.76 -3.28
C LEU A 444 -2.33 16.49 -2.45
N ARG A 445 -2.76 15.33 -2.94
CA ARG A 445 -2.53 14.04 -2.29
C ARG A 445 -1.04 13.74 -2.20
N ARG A 446 -0.26 14.13 -3.21
CA ARG A 446 1.21 14.05 -3.17
C ARG A 446 1.80 14.88 -2.05
N MET A 447 1.30 16.10 -1.86
CA MET A 447 1.74 16.94 -0.75
C MET A 447 1.34 16.36 0.60
N ASN A 448 0.14 15.79 0.70
CA ASN A 448 -0.27 15.08 1.92
C ASN A 448 0.70 13.94 2.25
N VAL A 449 1.05 13.12 1.27
CA VAL A 449 2.05 12.05 1.47
C VAL A 449 3.39 12.65 1.91
N ALA A 450 3.92 13.64 1.21
CA ALA A 450 5.21 14.25 1.52
C ALA A 450 5.27 14.80 2.95
N ILE A 451 4.30 15.60 3.35
CA ILE A 451 4.20 16.22 4.68
C ILE A 451 4.13 15.16 5.78
N THR A 452 3.37 14.11 5.56
CA THR A 452 3.08 13.10 6.57
C THR A 452 4.14 12.01 6.69
N ARG A 453 5.29 12.17 6.03
CA ARG A 453 6.46 11.28 6.20
C ARG A 453 7.28 11.60 7.44
N ALA A 454 7.19 12.83 7.95
CA ALA A 454 7.98 13.31 9.06
C ALA A 454 7.42 12.88 10.44
N ARG A 455 8.28 12.39 11.31
CA ARG A 455 7.93 12.12 12.71
C ARG A 455 8.09 13.36 13.58
N MET A 456 9.23 14.03 13.52
CA MET A 456 9.65 15.05 14.49
C MET A 456 9.99 16.41 13.88
N LYS A 457 10.46 16.42 12.63
CA LYS A 457 10.86 17.66 11.95
C LYS A 457 10.51 17.62 10.47
N LEU A 458 9.83 18.67 10.01
CA LEU A 458 9.52 18.90 8.61
C LEU A 458 10.09 20.25 8.17
N VAL A 459 10.91 20.23 7.12
CA VAL A 459 11.46 21.45 6.48
C VAL A 459 11.00 21.47 5.02
N ILE A 460 10.31 22.51 4.63
CA ILE A 460 9.83 22.72 3.27
C ILE A 460 10.62 23.85 2.64
N LEU A 461 11.20 23.62 1.45
CA LEU A 461 11.86 24.64 0.65
C LEU A 461 11.04 24.90 -0.61
N GLY A 462 10.72 26.16 -0.83
CA GLY A 462 9.96 26.56 -2.02
C GLY A 462 9.75 28.07 -2.10
N GLU A 463 9.48 28.53 -3.32
CA GLU A 463 9.24 29.93 -3.61
C GLU A 463 7.78 30.29 -3.30
N ALA A 464 7.55 31.01 -2.22
CA ALA A 464 6.22 31.43 -1.81
C ALA A 464 5.54 32.34 -2.86
N ALA A 465 6.31 33.14 -3.59
CA ALA A 465 5.79 33.98 -4.66
C ALA A 465 5.13 33.17 -5.78
N THR A 466 5.68 32.02 -6.15
CA THR A 466 5.08 31.08 -7.12
C THR A 466 3.94 30.27 -6.51
N LEU A 467 4.20 29.62 -5.37
CA LEU A 467 3.30 28.65 -4.76
C LEU A 467 2.08 29.28 -4.08
N GLY A 468 2.23 30.49 -3.56
CA GLY A 468 1.18 31.22 -2.86
C GLY A 468 -0.02 31.64 -3.72
N HIS A 469 0.06 31.50 -5.04
CA HIS A 469 -1.09 31.66 -5.95
C HIS A 469 -2.12 30.52 -5.79
N HIS A 470 -1.72 29.37 -5.29
CA HIS A 470 -2.60 28.25 -5.03
C HIS A 470 -3.07 28.23 -3.57
N ALA A 471 -4.37 28.10 -3.36
CA ALA A 471 -5.00 28.19 -2.03
C ALA A 471 -4.39 27.23 -0.98
N PHE A 472 -4.07 26.01 -1.38
CA PHE A 472 -3.45 25.02 -0.49
C PHE A 472 -2.10 25.53 0.06
N TYR A 473 -1.20 25.94 -0.83
CA TYR A 473 0.14 26.40 -0.43
C TYR A 473 0.10 27.72 0.33
N LYS A 474 -0.83 28.61 -0.03
CA LYS A 474 -1.06 29.83 0.73
C LYS A 474 -1.47 29.53 2.18
N GLN A 475 -2.41 28.61 2.37
CA GLN A 475 -2.85 28.23 3.71
C GLN A 475 -1.76 27.45 4.48
N LEU A 476 -0.96 26.64 3.78
CA LEU A 476 0.19 25.95 4.39
C LEU A 476 1.22 26.96 4.90
N LEU A 477 1.55 27.97 4.09
CA LEU A 477 2.47 29.06 4.49
C LEU A 477 1.93 29.84 5.69
N GLU A 478 0.67 30.20 5.70
CA GLU A 478 0.02 30.88 6.82
C GLU A 478 0.03 30.03 8.09
N TYR A 479 -0.24 28.72 7.95
CA TYR A 479 -0.18 27.76 9.04
C TYR A 479 1.22 27.67 9.66
N VAL A 480 2.26 27.54 8.85
CA VAL A 480 3.65 27.47 9.33
C VAL A 480 4.04 28.75 10.08
N LYS A 481 3.68 29.93 9.55
CA LYS A 481 3.91 31.22 10.23
C LYS A 481 3.20 31.29 11.58
N LYS A 482 1.96 30.82 11.65
CA LYS A 482 1.16 30.80 12.87
C LYS A 482 1.75 29.87 13.95
N VAL A 483 2.21 28.69 13.56
CA VAL A 483 2.85 27.75 14.47
C VAL A 483 4.15 28.33 15.02
N ASN A 484 4.96 28.92 14.18
CA ASN A 484 6.25 29.51 14.58
C ASN A 484 6.09 30.80 15.40
N GLY A 485 5.01 31.53 15.24
CA GLY A 485 4.71 32.74 16.02
C GLY A 485 4.16 32.47 17.44
N ARG A 486 3.92 31.21 17.79
CA ARG A 486 3.47 30.81 19.15
C ARG A 486 4.62 30.53 20.13
N GLN A 487 5.85 30.57 19.62
CA GLN A 487 7.07 30.44 20.41
C GLN A 487 7.61 31.83 20.79
#